data_f84f81ed370b3f932a2aa6eb90b188bf
#
_entry.id   f84f81ed370b3f932a2aa6eb90b188bf
#
_cell.length_a   1.000
_cell.length_b   1.000
_cell.length_c   1.000
_cell.angle_alpha   90.00
_cell.angle_beta   90.00
_cell.angle_gamma   90.00
#
_symmetry.space_group_name_H-M   'P 1'
#
loop_
_entity.id
_entity.type
_entity.pdbx_description
1 polymer ?
#
loop_
_entity_poly.entity_id
_entity_poly.type
_entity_poly.pdbx_seq_one_letter_code
_entity_poly.pdbx_strand_id
1 'polypeptide(L)'
;MGSARPFGRPSARRSGRPPVRPSVRPEQPVSSGRGGRRRRLGWAAGCLLLVAAVGAGVTALHPLLRQSHRPPAELTVRYKAGTPASAATARPWLEVVNTSDHRVRLADVAVRYYFTQDGGSPYAFNCVRAAVGCSNVDGRTVALDRPTPTADHYLEITFTKGAGALAPGAKSGAVGVQLYRPGGTVDQRDDRSFSPGHDTFRASDLVTGYLDGRHVWGDGPGGDAGTSPRGSAVAPARPAPPSGIFFDDFRYSGPGDPALRAHGWLVRTGAGGPGVHDTWSAAGVAFPAEKEALGGQVLRMRAATDGTRRGTTQSEVHTTGTGFLTGTYAARIHFADEPAAGRNGDHVNETFYMISPRRHAGYSELDNEYQPNGGWGAPGPRLDTTTWRSARDGDRTTRATASGLEGWHTLVTTAAHGVVTYSLDGHELFRTTGRYYPTRDMSVNFNAWFVDLPFAGKRTWDMKVDWFYHEAGKARSLTEVEKAVAGLAADGTGYVNTLREP
;
A
#
# COMPACT_ATOMS: atom_id res chain seq x y z
N MET A 1 70.39 -17.17 -26.44
CA MET A 1 70.28 -18.48 -27.14
C MET A 1 68.88 -18.98 -26.75
N GLY A 2 67.95 -19.07 -27.52
CA GLY A 2 67.31 -19.43 -28.73
C GLY A 2 65.82 -19.33 -28.43
N SER A 3 65.10 -18.54 -29.08
CA SER A 3 64.36 -18.69 -30.35
C SER A 3 63.35 -19.83 -30.34
N ALA A 4 62.05 -19.49 -30.40
CA ALA A 4 61.17 -19.80 -31.53
C ALA A 4 59.68 -19.50 -31.23
N ARG A 5 59.08 -18.67 -32.07
CA ARG A 5 57.63 -18.59 -32.44
C ARG A 5 57.40 -19.70 -33.51
N PRO A 6 56.18 -19.83 -34.12
CA PRO A 6 54.79 -19.39 -33.87
C PRO A 6 53.72 -20.45 -34.33
N PHE A 7 52.52 -19.97 -34.70
CA PHE A 7 51.36 -20.58 -35.42
C PHE A 7 50.26 -21.09 -34.53
N GLY A 8 48.95 -20.84 -34.75
CA GLY A 8 48.29 -20.26 -35.89
C GLY A 8 46.79 -20.04 -35.56
N ARG A 9 46.17 -19.06 -36.18
CA ARG A 9 44.70 -18.93 -36.31
C ARG A 9 44.16 -19.97 -37.32
N PRO A 10 42.93 -20.38 -37.20
CA PRO A 10 41.98 -20.18 -38.30
C PRO A 10 40.60 -19.68 -37.82
N SER A 11 40.11 -18.71 -38.47
CA SER A 11 39.15 -18.59 -39.60
C SER A 11 37.70 -18.66 -39.21
N ALA A 12 37.03 -17.55 -39.58
CA ALA A 12 35.62 -17.25 -39.55
C ALA A 12 34.73 -18.32 -40.22
N ARG A 13 33.56 -18.54 -39.66
CA ARG A 13 32.38 -19.01 -40.43
C ARG A 13 31.14 -18.15 -40.17
N ARG A 14 30.67 -17.65 -41.24
CA ARG A 14 29.47 -16.97 -41.69
C ARG A 14 28.14 -17.40 -41.02
N SER A 15 27.39 -16.38 -40.69
CA SER A 15 25.98 -16.06 -41.04
C SER A 15 24.99 -17.20 -41.29
N GLY A 16 23.92 -17.20 -40.52
CA GLY A 16 22.66 -17.82 -40.85
C GLY A 16 21.51 -17.05 -40.21
N ARG A 17 20.85 -16.14 -40.95
CA ARG A 17 19.55 -15.60 -40.64
C ARG A 17 18.50 -16.69 -40.82
N PRO A 18 17.50 -16.84 -39.94
CA PRO A 18 16.32 -17.62 -40.25
C PRO A 18 15.29 -16.78 -41.04
N PRO A 19 14.44 -17.43 -41.83
CA PRO A 19 13.59 -16.79 -42.84
C PRO A 19 12.31 -16.21 -42.22
N VAL A 20 11.87 -15.12 -42.88
CA VAL A 20 10.58 -14.43 -42.70
C VAL A 20 9.43 -15.35 -43.09
N ARG A 21 8.41 -15.48 -42.23
CA ARG A 21 7.13 -16.11 -42.55
C ARG A 21 6.21 -15.07 -43.18
N PRO A 22 5.50 -15.42 -44.26
CA PRO A 22 4.48 -14.57 -44.85
C PRO A 22 3.16 -14.64 -44.06
N SER A 23 2.53 -13.48 -43.94
CA SER A 23 1.19 -13.26 -43.40
C SER A 23 0.14 -13.86 -44.30
N VAL A 24 -0.72 -14.69 -43.75
CA VAL A 24 -1.97 -15.14 -44.40
C VAL A 24 -3.14 -14.38 -43.77
N ARG A 25 -3.84 -13.60 -44.58
CA ARG A 25 -5.16 -13.05 -44.32
C ARG A 25 -6.20 -14.17 -44.46
N PRO A 26 -7.22 -14.25 -43.64
CA PRO A 26 -8.43 -14.99 -44.00
C PRO A 26 -9.45 -14.05 -44.68
N GLU A 27 -9.93 -14.53 -45.78
CA GLU A 27 -11.01 -13.99 -46.60
C GLU A 27 -12.37 -14.06 -45.90
N GLN A 28 -13.19 -13.05 -46.16
CA GLN A 28 -14.60 -13.03 -45.83
C GLN A 28 -15.40 -13.87 -46.87
N PRO A 29 -16.48 -14.53 -46.52
CA PRO A 29 -17.44 -15.00 -47.51
C PRO A 29 -18.55 -13.97 -47.73
N VAL A 30 -18.81 -13.84 -49.02
CA VAL A 30 -19.79 -12.98 -49.70
C VAL A 30 -21.20 -13.55 -49.54
N SER A 31 -22.14 -12.60 -49.44
CA SER A 31 -23.58 -12.77 -49.43
C SER A 31 -24.17 -13.27 -50.76
N SER A 32 -25.23 -14.05 -50.70
CA SER A 32 -26.32 -14.08 -51.66
C SER A 32 -27.56 -14.60 -50.92
N GLY A 33 -28.73 -14.04 -50.93
CA GLY A 33 -29.48 -13.25 -51.86
C GLY A 33 -30.81 -13.97 -52.19
N ARG A 34 -31.93 -13.24 -52.07
CA ARG A 34 -33.27 -13.54 -52.53
C ARG A 34 -34.13 -14.42 -51.62
N GLY A 35 -35.39 -14.07 -51.33
CA GLY A 35 -36.37 -13.15 -51.88
C GLY A 35 -37.78 -13.77 -51.73
N GLY A 36 -38.78 -12.96 -51.56
CA GLY A 36 -40.18 -13.39 -51.77
C GLY A 36 -41.10 -13.08 -50.59
N ARG A 37 -41.66 -11.93 -50.60
CA ARG A 37 -42.98 -11.45 -51.10
C ARG A 37 -44.21 -12.07 -50.43
N ARG A 38 -44.96 -11.15 -49.77
CA ARG A 38 -46.44 -10.94 -49.81
C ARG A 38 -47.35 -11.97 -49.11
N ARG A 39 -48.29 -11.53 -48.24
CA ARG A 39 -49.60 -10.87 -48.44
C ARG A 39 -50.21 -10.58 -47.06
N ARG A 40 -50.63 -9.49 -46.78
CA ARG A 40 -51.87 -8.68 -46.77
C ARG A 40 -53.16 -9.38 -46.37
N LEU A 41 -53.91 -8.58 -45.60
CA LEU A 41 -55.37 -8.53 -45.33
C LEU A 41 -55.85 -9.46 -44.20
N GLY A 42 -56.71 -9.05 -43.35
CA GLY A 42 -57.49 -7.83 -43.16
C GLY A 42 -58.64 -8.09 -42.20
N TRP A 43 -59.16 -7.02 -41.65
CA TRP A 43 -60.55 -6.81 -41.23
C TRP A 43 -61.17 -7.77 -40.21
N ALA A 44 -62.04 -7.42 -39.33
CA ALA A 44 -62.81 -6.22 -38.92
C ALA A 44 -63.52 -6.51 -37.61
N ALA A 45 -63.72 -5.50 -36.84
CA ALA A 45 -64.96 -5.01 -36.21
C ALA A 45 -66.01 -5.99 -35.66
N GLY A 46 -66.45 -5.68 -34.47
CA GLY A 46 -67.80 -6.13 -34.05
C GLY A 46 -68.06 -5.97 -32.56
N CYS A 47 -68.59 -4.87 -32.20
CA CYS A 47 -69.80 -4.53 -31.41
C CYS A 47 -69.92 -4.96 -29.93
N LEU A 48 -70.08 -3.93 -29.15
CA LEU A 48 -70.93 -3.73 -27.94
C LEU A 48 -72.01 -4.81 -27.67
N LEU A 49 -72.11 -5.16 -26.41
CA LEU A 49 -73.42 -5.22 -25.70
C LEU A 49 -73.26 -5.03 -24.19
N LEU A 50 -73.98 -4.04 -23.69
CA LEU A 50 -74.31 -3.75 -22.29
C LEU A 50 -75.30 -4.79 -21.80
N VAL A 51 -75.07 -5.35 -20.61
CA VAL A 51 -76.17 -5.83 -19.74
C VAL A 51 -75.82 -5.49 -18.29
N ALA A 52 -76.66 -4.67 -17.71
CA ALA A 52 -76.69 -4.40 -16.29
C ALA A 52 -77.46 -5.53 -15.58
N ALA A 53 -76.88 -6.03 -14.46
CA ALA A 53 -77.66 -6.75 -13.45
C ALA A 53 -77.12 -6.40 -12.05
N VAL A 54 -78.01 -5.87 -11.27
CA VAL A 54 -77.89 -5.56 -9.84
C VAL A 54 -77.94 -6.85 -9.03
N GLY A 55 -77.08 -6.98 -8.01
CA GLY A 55 -77.15 -8.11 -7.07
C GLY A 55 -76.11 -8.03 -5.97
N ALA A 56 -76.50 -7.45 -4.85
CA ALA A 56 -76.10 -7.66 -3.47
C ALA A 56 -74.70 -8.27 -3.10
N GLY A 57 -73.89 -7.49 -2.48
CA GLY A 57 -73.25 -7.70 -1.18
C GLY A 57 -72.33 -8.93 -0.99
N VAL A 58 -71.04 -8.74 -1.12
CA VAL A 58 -70.02 -9.33 -0.23
C VAL A 58 -68.89 -8.29 -0.13
N THR A 59 -68.74 -7.66 1.00
CA THR A 59 -67.56 -6.85 1.33
C THR A 59 -66.36 -7.75 1.56
N ALA A 60 -65.63 -8.03 0.50
CA ALA A 60 -64.25 -8.57 0.63
C ALA A 60 -63.30 -7.38 0.89
N LEU A 61 -62.82 -7.27 2.10
CA LEU A 61 -61.69 -6.41 2.43
C LEU A 61 -60.49 -6.90 1.59
N HIS A 62 -60.19 -6.21 0.50
CA HIS A 62 -58.86 -6.26 -0.08
C HIS A 62 -57.92 -5.43 0.81
N PRO A 63 -56.86 -6.01 1.38
CA PRO A 63 -55.80 -5.20 1.92
C PRO A 63 -55.19 -4.43 0.75
N LEU A 64 -55.40 -3.13 0.73
CA LEU A 64 -54.61 -2.21 -0.08
C LEU A 64 -53.16 -2.43 0.29
N LEU A 65 -52.43 -3.16 -0.55
CA LEU A 65 -50.98 -3.14 -0.57
C LEU A 65 -50.59 -1.65 -0.73
N ARG A 66 -50.27 -1.00 0.37
CA ARG A 66 -49.53 0.24 0.35
C ARG A 66 -48.21 -0.08 -0.29
N GLN A 67 -48.10 0.10 -1.58
CA GLN A 67 -46.81 0.35 -2.22
C GLN A 67 -46.29 1.62 -1.53
N SER A 68 -45.41 1.45 -0.58
CA SER A 68 -44.62 2.53 -0.04
C SER A 68 -43.85 3.11 -1.20
N HIS A 69 -44.28 4.22 -1.76
CA HIS A 69 -43.51 5.02 -2.70
C HIS A 69 -42.30 5.53 -1.90
N ARG A 70 -41.19 4.77 -1.97
CA ARG A 70 -39.91 5.26 -1.52
C ARG A 70 -39.61 6.43 -2.44
N PRO A 71 -39.33 7.64 -1.93
CA PRO A 71 -38.91 8.73 -2.81
C PRO A 71 -37.69 8.27 -3.64
N PRO A 72 -37.53 8.75 -4.87
CA PRO A 72 -36.39 8.36 -5.70
C PRO A 72 -35.10 8.62 -4.93
N ALA A 73 -34.22 7.63 -4.89
CA ALA A 73 -32.96 7.71 -4.19
C ALA A 73 -32.11 8.84 -4.77
N GLU A 74 -31.57 9.71 -3.92
CA GLU A 74 -30.73 10.83 -4.35
C GLU A 74 -29.35 10.38 -4.82
N LEU A 75 -28.90 9.23 -4.34
CA LEU A 75 -27.66 8.57 -4.75
C LEU A 75 -27.93 7.10 -5.06
N THR A 76 -27.08 6.52 -5.89
CA THR A 76 -26.93 5.07 -6.07
C THR A 76 -25.49 4.70 -5.82
N VAL A 77 -25.26 3.68 -5.01
CA VAL A 77 -23.92 3.10 -4.83
C VAL A 77 -23.81 1.84 -5.67
N ARG A 78 -22.77 1.78 -6.51
CA ARG A 78 -22.45 0.62 -7.30
C ARG A 78 -21.22 -0.06 -6.70
N TYR A 79 -21.23 -1.38 -6.72
CA TYR A 79 -20.20 -2.22 -6.14
C TYR A 79 -19.66 -3.22 -7.17
N LYS A 80 -18.40 -3.59 -7.00
CA LYS A 80 -17.74 -4.68 -7.70
C LYS A 80 -16.75 -5.35 -6.75
N ALA A 81 -16.72 -6.68 -6.73
CA ALA A 81 -15.72 -7.45 -5.99
C ALA A 81 -14.35 -7.36 -6.68
N GLY A 82 -13.30 -7.07 -5.93
CA GLY A 82 -11.92 -7.00 -6.42
C GLY A 82 -11.06 -8.17 -5.99
N THR A 83 -11.58 -9.05 -5.11
CA THR A 83 -10.90 -10.26 -4.63
C THR A 83 -11.90 -11.39 -4.44
N PRO A 84 -11.44 -12.67 -4.47
CA PRO A 84 -12.26 -13.83 -4.13
C PRO A 84 -12.75 -13.77 -2.68
N ALA A 85 -13.73 -14.62 -2.35
CA ALA A 85 -14.32 -14.73 -1.02
C ALA A 85 -13.31 -14.97 0.10
N SER A 86 -12.23 -15.69 -0.14
CA SER A 86 -11.12 -15.85 0.80
C SER A 86 -9.85 -15.30 0.16
N ALA A 87 -9.24 -14.29 0.79
CA ALA A 87 -8.08 -13.59 0.26
C ALA A 87 -7.23 -13.00 1.40
N ALA A 88 -5.98 -12.63 1.14
CA ALA A 88 -5.15 -11.91 2.08
C ALA A 88 -5.72 -10.51 2.42
N THR A 89 -6.58 -9.97 1.56
CA THR A 89 -7.23 -8.66 1.72
C THR A 89 -8.58 -8.66 1.02
N ALA A 90 -9.59 -8.01 1.59
CA ALA A 90 -10.81 -7.67 0.86
C ALA A 90 -10.59 -6.39 0.03
N ARG A 91 -11.06 -6.39 -1.21
CA ARG A 91 -10.90 -5.24 -2.13
C ARG A 91 -12.24 -4.85 -2.76
N PRO A 92 -13.14 -4.23 -2.02
CA PRO A 92 -14.33 -3.66 -2.59
C PRO A 92 -13.99 -2.48 -3.51
N TRP A 93 -14.64 -2.46 -4.68
CA TRP A 93 -14.63 -1.33 -5.58
C TRP A 93 -16.02 -0.68 -5.56
N LEU A 94 -16.07 0.61 -5.37
CA LEU A 94 -17.28 1.38 -5.22
C LEU A 94 -17.35 2.50 -6.25
N GLU A 95 -18.55 2.89 -6.64
CA GLU A 95 -18.81 4.04 -7.50
C GLU A 95 -20.11 4.70 -7.03
N VAL A 96 -20.06 5.98 -6.71
CA VAL A 96 -21.23 6.79 -6.34
C VAL A 96 -21.81 7.42 -7.60
N VAL A 97 -23.12 7.29 -7.80
CA VAL A 97 -23.86 7.94 -8.88
C VAL A 97 -24.82 8.92 -8.27
N ASN A 98 -24.80 10.17 -8.70
CA ASN A 98 -25.80 11.17 -8.36
C ASN A 98 -27.08 10.91 -9.17
N THR A 99 -28.13 10.44 -8.51
CA THR A 99 -29.45 10.18 -9.13
C THR A 99 -30.46 11.27 -8.86
N SER A 100 -30.05 12.33 -8.13
CA SER A 100 -30.88 13.52 -7.91
C SER A 100 -30.86 14.46 -9.11
N ASP A 101 -31.71 15.48 -9.07
CA ASP A 101 -31.82 16.55 -10.06
C ASP A 101 -30.89 17.75 -9.80
N HIS A 102 -30.10 17.71 -8.73
CA HIS A 102 -29.20 18.77 -8.32
C HIS A 102 -27.76 18.30 -8.18
N ARG A 103 -26.85 19.25 -8.04
CA ARG A 103 -25.41 18.96 -7.87
C ARG A 103 -25.12 18.50 -6.45
N VAL A 104 -24.44 17.36 -6.30
CA VAL A 104 -24.05 16.76 -5.00
C VAL A 104 -22.53 16.91 -4.82
N ARG A 105 -22.09 17.52 -3.73
CA ARG A 105 -20.68 17.57 -3.36
C ARG A 105 -20.26 16.22 -2.80
N LEU A 106 -19.18 15.65 -3.28
CA LEU A 106 -18.69 14.38 -2.73
C LEU A 106 -18.30 14.49 -1.25
N ALA A 107 -17.84 15.65 -0.80
CA ALA A 107 -17.54 15.87 0.63
C ALA A 107 -18.75 15.67 1.58
N ASP A 108 -19.96 15.72 1.06
CA ASP A 108 -21.20 15.50 1.82
C ASP A 108 -21.66 14.03 1.75
N VAL A 109 -20.94 13.19 1.01
CA VAL A 109 -21.28 11.77 0.78
C VAL A 109 -20.45 10.86 1.68
N ALA A 110 -21.12 9.89 2.31
CA ALA A 110 -20.49 8.75 2.94
C ALA A 110 -21.06 7.43 2.38
N VAL A 111 -20.22 6.42 2.29
CA VAL A 111 -20.59 5.07 1.84
C VAL A 111 -20.17 4.06 2.90
N ARG A 112 -21.04 3.09 3.24
CA ARG A 112 -20.71 2.04 4.20
C ARG A 112 -20.76 0.66 3.55
N TYR A 113 -19.65 -0.05 3.66
CA TYR A 113 -19.49 -1.45 3.28
C TYR A 113 -19.46 -2.30 4.55
N TYR A 114 -20.40 -3.24 4.69
CA TYR A 114 -20.63 -4.05 5.90
C TYR A 114 -19.92 -5.38 5.78
N PHE A 115 -19.20 -5.75 6.83
CA PHE A 115 -18.42 -6.97 6.89
C PHE A 115 -18.38 -7.58 8.29
N THR A 116 -17.93 -8.83 8.38
CA THR A 116 -17.67 -9.55 9.62
C THR A 116 -16.18 -9.56 9.88
N GLN A 117 -15.76 -9.19 11.08
CA GLN A 117 -14.34 -9.17 11.42
C GLN A 117 -13.82 -10.57 11.75
N ASP A 118 -12.93 -11.11 10.92
CA ASP A 118 -12.26 -12.40 11.15
C ASP A 118 -11.21 -12.30 12.24
N GLY A 119 -11.39 -13.05 13.33
CA GLY A 119 -10.43 -13.12 14.44
C GLY A 119 -10.33 -11.81 15.24
N GLY A 120 -9.39 -11.77 16.18
CA GLY A 120 -9.32 -10.73 17.20
C GLY A 120 -8.64 -9.41 16.82
N SER A 121 -8.10 -9.27 15.62
CA SER A 121 -7.38 -8.05 15.22
C SER A 121 -8.26 -7.13 14.38
N PRO A 122 -8.32 -5.82 14.69
CA PRO A 122 -9.09 -4.86 13.90
C PRO A 122 -8.62 -4.80 12.44
N TYR A 123 -9.56 -4.57 11.53
CA TYR A 123 -9.24 -4.37 10.13
C TYR A 123 -8.78 -2.93 9.88
N ALA A 124 -7.74 -2.78 9.10
CA ALA A 124 -7.26 -1.51 8.59
C ALA A 124 -7.81 -1.21 7.20
N PHE A 125 -7.93 0.08 6.89
CA PHE A 125 -8.39 0.59 5.61
C PHE A 125 -7.25 1.18 4.82
N ASN A 126 -7.33 1.03 3.50
CA ASN A 126 -6.46 1.71 2.55
C ASN A 126 -7.18 2.02 1.24
N CYS A 127 -6.94 3.21 0.68
CA CYS A 127 -7.36 3.54 -0.68
C CYS A 127 -6.31 3.00 -1.67
N VAL A 128 -6.71 2.06 -2.54
CA VAL A 128 -5.82 1.46 -3.55
C VAL A 128 -5.76 2.30 -4.81
N ARG A 129 -6.93 2.80 -5.25
CA ARG A 129 -7.08 3.66 -6.43
C ARG A 129 -8.43 4.35 -6.38
N ALA A 130 -8.45 5.64 -6.65
CA ALA A 130 -9.69 6.39 -6.81
C ALA A 130 -9.63 7.30 -8.04
N ALA A 131 -10.71 7.37 -8.81
CA ALA A 131 -10.80 8.30 -9.93
C ALA A 131 -10.73 9.76 -9.48
N VAL A 132 -11.21 10.04 -8.25
CA VAL A 132 -11.13 11.35 -7.59
C VAL A 132 -9.77 11.59 -6.91
N GLY A 133 -8.83 10.64 -6.99
CA GLY A 133 -7.56 10.65 -6.26
C GLY A 133 -7.70 10.07 -4.85
N CYS A 134 -6.77 9.18 -4.45
CA CYS A 134 -6.80 8.59 -3.10
C CYS A 134 -6.61 9.63 -1.97
N SER A 135 -5.93 10.73 -2.23
CA SER A 135 -5.81 11.86 -1.29
C SER A 135 -7.16 12.53 -0.95
N ASN A 136 -8.18 12.24 -1.74
CA ASN A 136 -9.53 12.74 -1.53
C ASN A 136 -10.50 11.68 -0.97
N VAL A 137 -9.98 10.53 -0.55
CA VAL A 137 -10.78 9.42 -0.01
C VAL A 137 -10.28 9.08 1.38
N ASP A 138 -11.14 9.21 2.37
CA ASP A 138 -10.93 8.74 3.74
C ASP A 138 -11.74 7.50 4.02
N GLY A 139 -11.28 6.67 4.97
CA GLY A 139 -12.02 5.49 5.40
C GLY A 139 -11.70 5.09 6.83
N ARG A 140 -12.68 4.48 7.49
CA ARG A 140 -12.53 3.93 8.84
C ARG A 140 -13.39 2.70 9.02
N THR A 141 -12.94 1.73 9.79
CA THR A 141 -13.75 0.61 10.25
C THR A 141 -14.46 0.99 11.56
N VAL A 142 -15.71 0.61 11.68
CA VAL A 142 -16.56 0.93 12.84
C VAL A 142 -17.34 -0.31 13.23
N ALA A 143 -17.30 -0.67 14.51
CA ALA A 143 -18.14 -1.74 15.05
C ALA A 143 -19.61 -1.34 15.03
N LEU A 144 -20.50 -2.29 14.74
CA LEU A 144 -21.95 -2.08 14.81
C LEU A 144 -22.42 -2.18 16.27
N ASP A 145 -23.29 -1.27 16.68
CA ASP A 145 -23.94 -1.34 17.99
C ASP A 145 -24.79 -2.61 18.17
N ARG A 146 -25.30 -3.15 17.06
CA ARG A 146 -26.08 -4.39 16.98
C ARG A 146 -25.51 -5.28 15.89
N PRO A 147 -24.57 -6.14 16.20
CA PRO A 147 -24.03 -7.11 15.26
C PRO A 147 -25.10 -8.04 14.72
N THR A 148 -24.93 -8.46 13.46
CA THR A 148 -25.73 -9.51 12.81
C THR A 148 -24.81 -10.65 12.40
N PRO A 149 -25.35 -11.83 12.01
CA PRO A 149 -24.52 -12.94 11.55
C PRO A 149 -23.69 -12.64 10.28
N THR A 150 -23.98 -11.55 9.59
CA THR A 150 -23.30 -11.17 8.33
C THR A 150 -22.64 -9.80 8.38
N ALA A 151 -22.68 -9.15 9.53
CA ALA A 151 -21.96 -7.89 9.76
C ALA A 151 -21.87 -7.58 11.25
N ASP A 152 -20.67 -7.41 11.73
CA ASP A 152 -20.36 -6.85 13.05
C ASP A 152 -19.64 -5.50 12.94
N HIS A 153 -19.14 -5.17 11.73
CA HIS A 153 -18.47 -3.92 11.42
C HIS A 153 -18.93 -3.34 10.07
N TYR A 154 -18.61 -2.08 9.85
CA TYR A 154 -18.64 -1.48 8.52
C TYR A 154 -17.38 -0.65 8.26
N LEU A 155 -16.97 -0.61 6.99
CA LEU A 155 -16.03 0.39 6.49
C LEU A 155 -16.83 1.62 6.05
N GLU A 156 -16.64 2.74 6.71
CA GLU A 156 -17.17 4.04 6.27
C GLU A 156 -16.15 4.73 5.38
N ILE A 157 -16.55 5.06 4.17
CA ILE A 157 -15.74 5.77 3.18
C ILE A 157 -16.35 7.15 3.02
N THR A 158 -15.52 8.18 3.15
CA THR A 158 -15.87 9.59 3.01
C THR A 158 -14.94 10.28 2.03
N PHE A 159 -15.29 11.49 1.61
CA PHE A 159 -14.50 12.24 0.63
C PHE A 159 -14.13 13.61 1.17
N THR A 160 -12.95 14.10 0.79
CA THR A 160 -12.54 15.47 1.10
C THR A 160 -13.19 16.46 0.12
N LYS A 161 -13.08 17.77 0.42
CA LYS A 161 -13.53 18.84 -0.50
C LYS A 161 -12.86 18.78 -1.86
N GLY A 162 -11.62 18.25 -1.93
CA GLY A 162 -10.86 18.07 -3.17
C GLY A 162 -11.44 17.02 -4.12
N ALA A 163 -12.33 16.13 -3.66
CA ALA A 163 -13.02 15.16 -4.51
C ALA A 163 -14.00 15.79 -5.50
N GLY A 164 -14.37 17.06 -5.31
CA GLY A 164 -15.26 17.79 -6.19
C GLY A 164 -16.74 17.48 -5.96
N ALA A 165 -17.54 17.59 -7.04
CA ALA A 165 -18.99 17.41 -6.98
C ALA A 165 -19.53 16.76 -8.25
N LEU A 166 -20.63 16.01 -8.11
CA LEU A 166 -21.30 15.29 -9.18
C LEU A 166 -22.52 16.09 -9.69
N ALA A 167 -22.56 16.38 -10.99
CA ALA A 167 -23.78 16.86 -11.64
C ALA A 167 -24.86 15.77 -11.63
N PRO A 168 -26.15 16.09 -11.86
CA PRO A 168 -27.20 15.08 -12.06
C PRO A 168 -26.78 14.00 -13.07
N GLY A 169 -26.94 12.75 -12.74
CA GLY A 169 -26.52 11.59 -13.54
C GLY A 169 -25.02 11.30 -13.58
N ALA A 170 -24.15 12.16 -13.01
CA ALA A 170 -22.72 11.97 -13.01
C ALA A 170 -22.27 10.91 -11.96
N LYS A 171 -21.07 10.37 -12.18
CA LYS A 171 -20.46 9.33 -11.36
C LYS A 171 -19.15 9.80 -10.77
N SER A 172 -18.83 9.31 -9.56
CA SER A 172 -17.50 9.53 -8.95
C SER A 172 -16.35 8.87 -9.72
N GLY A 173 -16.69 7.92 -10.61
CA GLY A 173 -15.75 6.93 -11.09
C GLY A 173 -15.35 5.93 -10.00
N ALA A 174 -14.50 4.99 -10.36
CA ALA A 174 -14.12 3.88 -9.50
C ALA A 174 -13.32 4.35 -8.28
N VAL A 175 -13.72 3.87 -7.09
CA VAL A 175 -13.02 4.00 -5.82
C VAL A 175 -12.70 2.59 -5.33
N GLY A 176 -11.47 2.14 -5.50
CA GLY A 176 -10.99 0.85 -5.04
C GLY A 176 -10.32 1.01 -3.68
N VAL A 177 -10.83 0.28 -2.70
CA VAL A 177 -10.31 0.28 -1.34
C VAL A 177 -9.84 -1.10 -0.94
N GLN A 178 -9.09 -1.18 0.13
CA GLN A 178 -8.56 -2.41 0.70
C GLN A 178 -8.87 -2.44 2.18
N LEU A 179 -9.48 -3.54 2.61
CA LEU A 179 -9.58 -3.95 4.01
C LEU A 179 -8.61 -5.08 4.24
N TYR A 180 -7.83 -5.00 5.30
CA TYR A 180 -6.84 -6.01 5.65
C TYR A 180 -6.62 -6.05 7.16
N ARG A 181 -6.07 -7.16 7.64
CA ARG A 181 -5.65 -7.32 9.03
C ARG A 181 -4.23 -7.90 9.10
N PRO A 182 -3.46 -7.56 10.13
CA PRO A 182 -2.16 -8.18 10.34
C PRO A 182 -2.27 -9.69 10.52
N GLY A 183 -1.46 -10.45 9.77
CA GLY A 183 -1.29 -11.89 10.00
C GLY A 183 -2.41 -12.82 9.54
N GLY A 184 -3.48 -12.32 8.90
CA GLY A 184 -4.65 -13.14 8.57
C GLY A 184 -5.07 -13.14 7.11
N THR A 185 -5.89 -14.12 6.75
CA THR A 185 -6.77 -14.06 5.57
C THR A 185 -8.08 -13.42 5.97
N VAL A 186 -8.73 -12.77 5.02
CA VAL A 186 -10.08 -12.21 5.12
C VAL A 186 -11.04 -13.22 4.49
N ASP A 187 -12.06 -13.61 5.22
CA ASP A 187 -13.15 -14.44 4.72
C ASP A 187 -14.40 -13.58 4.49
N GLN A 188 -14.68 -13.28 3.23
CA GLN A 188 -15.80 -12.42 2.84
C GLN A 188 -17.12 -13.21 2.63
N ARG A 189 -17.16 -14.53 2.89
CA ARG A 189 -18.36 -15.35 2.62
C ARG A 189 -19.54 -14.98 3.51
N ASP A 190 -19.25 -14.50 4.70
CA ASP A 190 -20.20 -14.01 5.67
C ASP A 190 -20.30 -12.48 5.77
N ASP A 191 -19.62 -11.77 4.86
CA ASP A 191 -19.71 -10.32 4.73
C ASP A 191 -20.99 -9.93 4.00
N ARG A 192 -21.85 -9.13 4.65
CA ARG A 192 -23.13 -8.66 4.07
C ARG A 192 -22.95 -7.96 2.71
N SER A 193 -21.95 -7.12 2.60
CA SER A 193 -21.74 -6.32 1.38
C SER A 193 -20.97 -7.05 0.30
N PHE A 194 -20.43 -8.24 0.57
CA PHE A 194 -19.71 -9.02 -0.42
C PHE A 194 -20.68 -9.76 -1.36
N SER A 195 -20.43 -9.63 -2.64
CA SER A 195 -21.19 -10.34 -3.69
C SER A 195 -20.23 -10.94 -4.71
N PRO A 196 -19.92 -12.24 -4.64
CA PRO A 196 -18.88 -12.88 -5.46
C PRO A 196 -19.15 -12.83 -6.98
N GLY A 197 -20.41 -12.73 -7.39
CA GLY A 197 -20.80 -12.61 -8.81
C GLY A 197 -20.73 -11.19 -9.38
N HIS A 198 -20.31 -10.20 -8.57
CA HIS A 198 -20.17 -8.81 -9.03
C HIS A 198 -18.75 -8.54 -9.52
N ASP A 199 -18.36 -9.10 -10.65
CA ASP A 199 -17.10 -8.85 -11.36
C ASP A 199 -17.08 -7.53 -12.13
N THR A 200 -18.25 -6.93 -12.34
CA THR A 200 -18.46 -5.60 -12.94
C THR A 200 -19.27 -4.72 -12.00
N PHE A 201 -19.20 -3.39 -12.16
CA PHE A 201 -19.97 -2.47 -11.36
C PHE A 201 -21.49 -2.66 -11.56
N ARG A 202 -22.19 -2.98 -10.46
CA ARG A 202 -23.66 -3.07 -10.40
C ARG A 202 -24.16 -2.30 -9.19
N ALA A 203 -25.37 -1.74 -9.25
CA ALA A 203 -26.02 -1.18 -8.08
C ALA A 203 -26.12 -2.27 -7.00
N SER A 204 -25.74 -1.93 -5.78
CA SER A 204 -25.79 -2.84 -4.63
C SER A 204 -26.52 -2.17 -3.49
N ASP A 205 -27.64 -2.71 -3.08
CA ASP A 205 -28.42 -2.33 -1.91
C ASP A 205 -27.82 -2.85 -0.59
N LEU A 206 -26.83 -3.76 -0.69
CA LEU A 206 -26.06 -4.27 0.46
C LEU A 206 -24.94 -3.32 0.91
N VAL A 207 -24.75 -2.23 0.18
CA VAL A 207 -23.85 -1.11 0.50
C VAL A 207 -24.71 0.13 0.67
N THR A 208 -24.58 0.84 1.80
CA THR A 208 -25.41 2.02 2.05
C THR A 208 -24.73 3.32 1.68
N GLY A 209 -25.52 4.29 1.22
CA GLY A 209 -25.09 5.65 0.88
C GLY A 209 -25.79 6.69 1.75
N TYR A 210 -25.03 7.70 2.14
CA TYR A 210 -25.48 8.81 2.99
C TYR A 210 -25.16 10.13 2.31
N LEU A 211 -26.06 11.11 2.47
CA LEU A 211 -25.87 12.49 2.04
C LEU A 211 -26.15 13.40 3.23
N ASP A 212 -25.17 14.23 3.61
CA ASP A 212 -25.23 15.07 4.82
C ASP A 212 -25.63 14.26 6.09
N GLY A 213 -25.10 13.04 6.21
CA GLY A 213 -25.39 12.12 7.31
C GLY A 213 -26.76 11.44 7.24
N ARG A 214 -27.61 11.78 6.27
CA ARG A 214 -28.94 11.19 6.05
C ARG A 214 -28.80 9.96 5.13
N HIS A 215 -29.35 8.82 5.55
CA HIS A 215 -29.40 7.60 4.74
C HIS A 215 -30.25 7.81 3.49
N VAL A 216 -29.68 7.59 2.30
CA VAL A 216 -30.34 7.85 0.99
C VAL A 216 -30.30 6.65 0.04
N TRP A 217 -29.48 5.64 0.32
CA TRP A 217 -29.33 4.47 -0.53
C TRP A 217 -29.01 3.20 0.27
N GLY A 218 -29.51 2.05 -0.21
CA GLY A 218 -29.19 0.70 0.26
C GLY A 218 -29.94 0.31 1.53
N ASP A 219 -29.69 -0.92 2.00
CA ASP A 219 -30.31 -1.47 3.19
C ASP A 219 -29.22 -1.86 4.19
N GLY A 220 -29.23 -1.25 5.39
CA GLY A 220 -28.30 -1.58 6.47
C GLY A 220 -28.57 -2.97 7.07
N PRO A 221 -27.61 -3.56 7.82
CA PRO A 221 -27.85 -4.78 8.58
C PRO A 221 -28.94 -4.51 9.65
N GLY A 222 -29.99 -5.34 9.69
CA GLY A 222 -31.09 -5.20 10.67
C GLY A 222 -32.37 -4.54 10.18
N GLY A 223 -32.45 -4.15 8.90
CA GLY A 223 -33.70 -3.70 8.28
C GLY A 223 -34.22 -2.31 8.69
N ASP A 224 -33.36 -1.44 9.22
CA ASP A 224 -33.72 -0.07 9.59
C ASP A 224 -33.74 0.86 8.37
N ALA A 225 -34.91 0.93 7.71
CA ALA A 225 -35.27 2.04 6.85
C ALA A 225 -35.58 3.27 7.72
N GLY A 226 -34.61 4.14 7.88
CA GLY A 226 -34.82 5.55 8.24
C GLY A 226 -35.38 5.85 9.61
N THR A 227 -34.51 6.13 10.54
CA THR A 227 -34.69 7.23 11.53
C THR A 227 -33.32 7.65 12.04
N SER A 228 -32.93 8.86 11.70
CA SER A 228 -31.82 9.52 12.42
C SER A 228 -32.29 9.84 13.82
N PRO A 229 -31.60 9.44 14.88
CA PRO A 229 -31.79 10.07 16.18
C PRO A 229 -31.12 11.45 16.13
N ARG A 230 -31.91 12.52 16.11
CA ARG A 230 -31.48 13.80 16.66
C ARG A 230 -31.31 13.60 18.16
N GLY A 231 -30.13 13.35 18.59
CA GLY A 231 -29.73 13.38 19.99
C GLY A 231 -28.24 13.60 19.99
N SER A 232 -27.80 14.73 20.59
CA SER A 232 -26.40 14.95 20.95
C SER A 232 -25.95 13.84 21.88
N ALA A 233 -25.55 12.71 21.31
CA ALA A 233 -24.71 11.76 21.99
C ALA A 233 -23.30 12.17 21.66
N VAL A 234 -22.49 12.44 22.68
CA VAL A 234 -21.05 12.48 22.63
C VAL A 234 -20.64 11.28 21.78
N ALA A 235 -20.09 11.54 20.59
CA ALA A 235 -19.60 10.51 19.70
C ALA A 235 -18.63 9.63 20.52
N PRO A 236 -18.81 8.28 20.53
CA PRO A 236 -17.77 7.43 21.08
C PRO A 236 -16.48 7.80 20.34
N ALA A 237 -15.42 8.02 21.11
CA ALA A 237 -14.15 8.49 20.60
C ALA A 237 -13.79 7.61 19.39
N ARG A 238 -13.67 8.26 18.23
CA ARG A 238 -13.13 7.72 17.00
C ARG A 238 -11.94 6.83 17.37
N PRO A 239 -11.85 5.54 16.94
CA PRO A 239 -10.57 4.88 16.95
C PRO A 239 -9.65 5.82 16.20
N ALA A 240 -8.67 6.36 16.91
CA ALA A 240 -7.77 7.33 16.28
C ALA A 240 -7.15 6.60 15.08
N PRO A 241 -7.02 7.25 13.90
CA PRO A 241 -6.22 6.70 12.81
C PRO A 241 -4.89 6.24 13.39
N PRO A 242 -4.16 5.27 12.75
CA PRO A 242 -2.85 4.87 13.22
C PRO A 242 -2.12 6.16 13.53
N SER A 243 -1.94 6.45 14.78
CA SER A 243 -1.46 7.72 15.27
C SER A 243 -0.40 7.41 16.27
N GLY A 244 0.60 8.22 16.27
CA GLY A 244 1.72 8.08 17.15
C GLY A 244 3.00 8.22 16.37
N ILE A 245 4.04 8.42 17.08
CA ILE A 245 5.38 8.55 16.56
C ILE A 245 6.30 7.51 17.19
N PHE A 246 7.28 7.09 16.41
CA PHE A 246 8.47 6.42 16.88
C PHE A 246 9.66 7.30 16.53
N PHE A 247 10.49 7.62 17.53
CA PHE A 247 11.70 8.41 17.34
C PHE A 247 12.81 7.85 18.20
N ASP A 248 14.04 7.82 17.65
CA ASP A 248 15.24 7.44 18.37
C ASP A 248 16.45 8.19 17.78
N ASP A 249 17.25 8.83 18.61
CA ASP A 249 18.51 9.48 18.25
C ASP A 249 19.75 8.67 18.67
N PHE A 250 19.56 7.40 18.95
CA PHE A 250 20.57 6.37 19.16
C PHE A 250 21.60 6.67 20.25
N ARG A 251 21.18 7.19 21.40
CA ARG A 251 22.04 7.40 22.59
C ARG A 251 22.19 6.13 23.42
N TYR A 252 23.07 5.24 22.99
CA TYR A 252 23.32 3.96 23.65
C TYR A 252 24.81 3.75 23.96
N SER A 253 25.09 2.92 24.97
CA SER A 253 26.49 2.61 25.39
C SER A 253 27.15 1.56 24.47
N GLY A 254 26.39 0.80 23.69
CA GLY A 254 26.90 -0.24 22.80
C GLY A 254 25.82 -1.20 22.30
N PRO A 255 26.19 -2.20 21.47
CA PRO A 255 25.25 -3.14 20.89
C PRO A 255 24.58 -4.07 21.92
N GLY A 256 25.13 -4.15 23.12
CA GLY A 256 24.58 -4.92 24.26
C GLY A 256 23.82 -4.07 25.27
N ASP A 257 23.58 -2.79 25.00
CA ASP A 257 22.84 -1.92 25.90
C ASP A 257 21.40 -2.43 26.10
N PRO A 258 20.96 -2.68 27.34
CA PRO A 258 19.59 -3.12 27.60
C PRO A 258 18.52 -2.14 27.11
N ALA A 259 18.82 -0.83 27.12
CA ALA A 259 17.92 0.20 26.63
C ALA A 259 17.68 0.07 25.11
N LEU A 260 18.68 -0.32 24.33
CA LEU A 260 18.52 -0.56 22.89
C LEU A 260 17.39 -1.58 22.61
N ARG A 261 17.40 -2.69 23.35
CA ARG A 261 16.36 -3.70 23.26
C ARG A 261 15.01 -3.24 23.83
N ALA A 262 15.02 -2.53 24.94
CA ALA A 262 13.80 -1.98 25.55
C ALA A 262 13.12 -0.94 24.65
N HIS A 263 13.91 -0.21 23.86
CA HIS A 263 13.42 0.74 22.84
C HIS A 263 13.02 0.06 21.53
N GLY A 264 13.05 -1.28 21.47
CA GLY A 264 12.54 -2.03 20.35
C GLY A 264 13.55 -2.32 19.24
N TRP A 265 14.86 -2.20 19.49
CA TRP A 265 15.92 -2.50 18.54
C TRP A 265 16.64 -3.82 18.84
N LEU A 266 17.05 -4.51 17.80
CA LEU A 266 17.88 -5.70 17.83
C LEU A 266 19.10 -5.55 16.93
N VAL A 267 20.25 -6.01 17.42
CA VAL A 267 21.44 -6.19 16.59
C VAL A 267 21.46 -7.60 16.05
N ARG A 268 21.55 -7.74 14.73
CA ARG A 268 21.58 -9.04 14.06
C ARG A 268 22.92 -9.75 14.28
N THR A 269 22.86 -11.03 14.70
CA THR A 269 24.00 -11.94 14.82
C THR A 269 23.73 -13.29 14.17
N GLY A 270 22.60 -13.43 13.48
CA GLY A 270 22.14 -14.67 12.88
C GLY A 270 22.78 -15.00 11.53
N ALA A 271 22.56 -16.21 11.07
CA ALA A 271 23.00 -16.69 9.78
C ALA A 271 22.18 -16.10 8.59
N GLY A 272 22.62 -16.35 7.37
CA GLY A 272 21.92 -16.03 6.12
C GLY A 272 22.42 -14.78 5.42
N GLY A 273 21.78 -14.45 4.28
CA GLY A 273 22.00 -13.24 3.48
C GLY A 273 21.16 -12.04 3.94
N PRO A 274 21.21 -10.94 3.22
CA PRO A 274 21.91 -10.72 1.94
C PRO A 274 23.43 -10.67 2.05
N GLY A 275 24.08 -10.46 0.93
CA GLY A 275 25.55 -10.30 0.84
C GLY A 275 26.34 -11.56 1.15
N VAL A 276 27.46 -11.40 1.84
CA VAL A 276 28.32 -12.50 2.23
C VAL A 276 27.67 -13.28 3.37
N HIS A 277 27.09 -14.43 3.06
CA HIS A 277 26.28 -15.23 3.97
C HIS A 277 26.99 -15.57 5.29
N ASP A 278 26.24 -15.51 6.39
CA ASP A 278 26.65 -15.92 7.74
C ASP A 278 27.82 -15.08 8.32
N THR A 279 27.85 -13.79 7.98
CA THR A 279 28.88 -12.85 8.47
C THR A 279 28.32 -11.69 9.28
N TRP A 280 27.05 -11.75 9.66
CA TRP A 280 26.39 -10.73 10.48
C TRP A 280 26.90 -10.77 11.92
N SER A 281 27.33 -9.63 12.45
CA SER A 281 27.98 -9.56 13.75
C SER A 281 27.73 -8.23 14.47
N ALA A 282 27.53 -8.32 15.81
CA ALA A 282 27.44 -7.15 16.65
C ALA A 282 28.76 -6.33 16.71
N ALA A 283 29.89 -6.91 16.35
CA ALA A 283 31.18 -6.22 16.32
C ALA A 283 31.23 -5.04 15.33
N GLY A 284 30.35 -5.02 14.32
CA GLY A 284 30.21 -3.92 13.37
C GLY A 284 29.33 -2.77 13.89
N VAL A 285 28.62 -2.93 15.00
CA VAL A 285 27.68 -1.94 15.54
C VAL A 285 28.32 -1.20 16.72
N ALA A 286 28.29 0.14 16.68
CA ALA A 286 28.78 0.98 17.78
C ALA A 286 28.00 2.30 17.82
N PHE A 287 28.14 3.02 18.92
CA PHE A 287 27.46 4.30 19.16
C PHE A 287 28.51 5.38 19.52
N PRO A 288 29.38 5.77 18.58
CA PRO A 288 30.41 6.77 18.86
C PRO A 288 29.80 8.17 18.99
N ALA A 289 30.52 9.03 19.71
CA ALA A 289 30.23 10.45 19.74
C ALA A 289 30.40 11.07 18.35
N GLU A 290 29.47 11.95 17.97
CA GLU A 290 29.46 12.66 16.68
C GLU A 290 28.95 14.09 16.92
N LYS A 291 29.76 15.08 16.60
CA LYS A 291 29.43 16.48 16.90
C LYS A 291 28.25 17.01 16.07
N GLU A 292 28.08 16.48 14.87
CA GLU A 292 27.00 16.90 13.96
C GLU A 292 25.69 16.15 14.20
N ALA A 293 25.71 15.17 15.12
CA ALA A 293 24.52 14.40 15.46
C ALA A 293 23.63 15.16 16.46
N LEU A 294 22.33 15.01 16.28
CA LEU A 294 21.30 15.64 17.11
C LEU A 294 21.47 15.32 18.60
N GLY A 295 21.73 14.05 18.93
CA GLY A 295 21.95 13.55 20.28
C GLY A 295 23.42 13.54 20.72
N GLY A 296 24.34 14.02 19.89
CA GLY A 296 25.78 13.97 20.14
C GLY A 296 26.42 12.59 19.97
N GLN A 297 25.64 11.58 19.55
CA GLN A 297 26.04 10.21 19.21
C GLN A 297 25.32 9.75 17.94
N VAL A 298 25.84 8.70 17.33
CA VAL A 298 25.25 8.07 16.15
C VAL A 298 25.26 6.55 16.28
N LEU A 299 24.31 5.89 15.66
CA LEU A 299 24.42 4.48 15.33
C LEU A 299 25.41 4.34 14.18
N ARG A 300 26.59 3.75 14.41
CA ARG A 300 27.53 3.39 13.36
C ARG A 300 27.38 1.94 12.96
N MET A 301 27.17 1.71 11.66
CA MET A 301 27.07 0.40 11.01
C MET A 301 28.34 0.17 10.20
N ARG A 302 29.18 -0.78 10.60
CA ARG A 302 30.43 -1.10 9.94
C ARG A 302 30.36 -2.40 9.15
N ALA A 303 30.71 -2.34 7.87
CA ALA A 303 31.07 -3.51 7.09
C ALA A 303 32.59 -3.60 6.99
N ALA A 304 33.19 -4.73 7.32
CA ALA A 304 34.64 -4.95 7.26
C ALA A 304 34.95 -6.26 6.56
N THR A 305 36.05 -6.29 5.79
CA THR A 305 36.50 -7.50 5.09
C THR A 305 38.01 -7.50 4.87
N ASP A 306 38.60 -8.66 4.72
CA ASP A 306 39.94 -8.87 4.19
C ASP A 306 39.95 -9.46 2.76
N GLY A 307 38.75 -9.54 2.15
CA GLY A 307 38.52 -10.17 0.84
C GLY A 307 38.17 -11.65 0.94
N THR A 308 38.02 -12.19 2.17
CA THR A 308 37.59 -13.57 2.38
C THR A 308 36.28 -13.60 3.20
N ARG A 309 35.44 -14.62 3.01
CA ARG A 309 34.24 -14.80 3.82
C ARG A 309 34.56 -14.86 5.33
N ARG A 310 35.65 -15.55 5.70
CA ARG A 310 36.04 -15.72 7.12
C ARG A 310 36.46 -14.40 7.78
N GLY A 311 37.09 -13.52 7.00
CA GLY A 311 37.53 -12.19 7.46
C GLY A 311 36.48 -11.09 7.21
N THR A 312 35.23 -11.45 6.86
CA THR A 312 34.17 -10.49 6.60
C THR A 312 33.22 -10.38 7.78
N THR A 313 32.85 -9.15 8.09
CA THR A 313 31.82 -8.78 9.08
C THR A 313 30.87 -7.81 8.44
N GLN A 314 29.57 -8.08 8.56
CA GLN A 314 28.46 -7.21 8.14
C GLN A 314 27.63 -6.82 9.38
N SER A 315 26.97 -5.68 9.35
CA SER A 315 26.17 -5.21 10.48
C SER A 315 24.76 -4.84 10.09
N GLU A 316 23.82 -5.16 10.98
CA GLU A 316 22.40 -4.83 10.85
C GLU A 316 21.80 -4.54 12.22
N VAL A 317 21.03 -3.45 12.30
CA VAL A 317 20.15 -3.13 13.42
C VAL A 317 18.73 -3.01 12.88
N HIS A 318 17.80 -3.69 13.53
CA HIS A 318 16.40 -3.69 13.10
C HIS A 318 15.43 -3.65 14.29
N THR A 319 14.18 -3.27 14.05
CA THR A 319 13.16 -3.28 15.11
C THR A 319 12.78 -4.71 15.50
N THR A 320 12.45 -4.92 16.78
CA THR A 320 12.05 -6.23 17.33
C THR A 320 10.71 -6.73 16.79
N GLY A 321 9.86 -5.82 16.32
CA GLY A 321 8.52 -6.10 15.82
C GLY A 321 8.27 -5.51 14.45
N THR A 322 7.12 -5.84 13.90
CA THR A 322 6.61 -5.36 12.61
C THR A 322 5.40 -4.43 12.84
N GLY A 323 5.58 -3.36 13.59
CA GLY A 323 4.49 -2.41 13.90
C GLY A 323 4.37 -1.22 12.94
N PHE A 324 5.07 -1.25 11.80
CA PHE A 324 5.17 -0.12 10.88
C PHE A 324 4.51 -0.45 9.54
N LEU A 325 3.38 0.17 9.21
CA LEU A 325 2.70 -0.11 7.95
C LEU A 325 2.60 1.11 7.03
N THR A 326 1.96 2.16 7.50
CA THR A 326 1.71 3.38 6.72
C THR A 326 2.19 4.60 7.48
N GLY A 327 2.57 5.64 6.75
CA GLY A 327 3.05 6.88 7.35
C GLY A 327 4.32 7.39 6.73
N THR A 328 5.06 8.15 7.50
CA THR A 328 6.37 8.70 7.15
C THR A 328 7.46 7.91 7.84
N TYR A 329 8.44 7.48 7.10
CA TYR A 329 9.70 6.90 7.57
C TYR A 329 10.82 7.84 7.17
N ALA A 330 11.53 8.38 8.13
CA ALA A 330 12.61 9.31 7.87
C ALA A 330 13.83 8.96 8.71
N ALA A 331 15.00 9.08 8.11
CA ALA A 331 16.28 8.88 8.79
C ALA A 331 17.33 9.86 8.26
N ARG A 332 18.14 10.42 9.14
CA ARG A 332 19.32 11.19 8.77
C ARG A 332 20.53 10.29 8.84
N ILE A 333 21.15 10.07 7.67
CA ILE A 333 22.19 9.07 7.46
C ILE A 333 23.42 9.73 6.85
N HIS A 334 24.59 9.37 7.34
CA HIS A 334 25.86 9.67 6.70
C HIS A 334 26.27 8.48 5.88
N PHE A 335 26.28 8.65 4.56
CA PHE A 335 26.78 7.69 3.60
C PHE A 335 28.26 7.89 3.34
N ALA A 336 28.95 6.86 2.91
CA ALA A 336 30.35 6.90 2.58
C ALA A 336 30.61 6.53 1.09
N ASP A 337 31.27 7.42 0.35
CA ASP A 337 31.74 7.15 -1.01
C ASP A 337 33.10 6.44 -1.02
N GLU A 338 33.81 6.52 0.11
CA GLU A 338 35.14 5.93 0.31
C GLU A 338 35.17 5.07 1.58
N PRO A 339 35.98 3.98 1.59
CA PRO A 339 36.14 3.19 2.79
C PRO A 339 36.83 3.99 3.90
N ALA A 340 36.39 3.81 5.14
CA ALA A 340 37.06 4.38 6.32
C ALA A 340 38.51 3.88 6.49
N ALA A 341 38.83 2.73 5.90
CA ALA A 341 40.20 2.21 5.81
C ALA A 341 40.33 1.22 4.65
N GLY A 342 41.47 1.26 3.99
CA GLY A 342 41.85 0.36 2.88
C GLY A 342 41.58 0.98 1.51
N ARG A 343 41.53 0.14 0.48
CA ARG A 343 41.41 0.57 -0.91
C ARG A 343 39.94 0.56 -1.32
N ASN A 344 39.48 1.63 -1.98
CA ASN A 344 38.15 1.72 -2.55
C ASN A 344 37.91 0.74 -3.72
N GLY A 345 36.68 0.39 -3.97
CA GLY A 345 36.21 -0.44 -5.08
C GLY A 345 35.36 -1.64 -4.68
N ASP A 346 35.03 -1.81 -3.39
CA ASP A 346 34.10 -2.85 -2.95
C ASP A 346 32.66 -2.51 -3.38
N HIS A 347 31.91 -3.54 -3.74
CA HIS A 347 30.44 -3.43 -3.85
C HIS A 347 29.81 -3.53 -2.47
N VAL A 348 29.84 -2.42 -1.72
CA VAL A 348 29.16 -2.30 -0.44
C VAL A 348 27.77 -1.72 -0.65
N ASN A 349 26.84 -2.11 0.21
CA ASN A 349 25.48 -1.60 0.24
C ASN A 349 25.18 -1.02 1.64
N GLU A 350 24.84 0.26 1.69
CA GLU A 350 24.47 1.01 2.87
C GLU A 350 22.96 1.27 2.80
N THR A 351 22.18 0.66 3.69
CA THR A 351 20.73 0.59 3.49
C THR A 351 19.92 1.07 4.67
N PHE A 352 18.82 1.70 4.33
CA PHE A 352 17.67 1.96 5.18
C PHE A 352 16.41 1.42 4.53
N TYR A 353 15.78 0.46 5.15
CA TYR A 353 14.63 -0.21 4.53
C TYR A 353 13.60 -0.70 5.56
N MET A 354 12.38 -0.91 5.07
CA MET A 354 11.28 -1.49 5.81
C MET A 354 10.84 -2.78 5.15
N ILE A 355 10.67 -3.86 5.93
CA ILE A 355 10.38 -5.20 5.39
C ILE A 355 9.39 -5.98 6.25
N SER A 356 8.42 -6.60 5.61
CA SER A 356 7.54 -7.58 6.22
C SER A 356 8.15 -8.99 6.21
N PRO A 357 7.64 -9.96 7.01
CA PRO A 357 8.13 -11.34 6.96
C PRO A 357 8.06 -11.95 5.56
N ARG A 358 9.20 -12.46 5.06
CA ARG A 358 9.41 -12.88 3.65
C ARG A 358 8.46 -13.95 3.12
N ARG A 359 7.86 -14.78 3.97
CA ARG A 359 7.06 -15.95 3.55
C ARG A 359 5.55 -15.67 3.47
N HIS A 360 5.14 -14.43 3.48
CA HIS A 360 3.73 -14.06 3.44
C HIS A 360 3.25 -13.66 2.04
N ALA A 361 2.00 -14.02 1.72
CA ALA A 361 1.35 -13.66 0.45
C ALA A 361 1.15 -12.15 0.26
N GLY A 362 1.21 -11.36 1.34
CA GLY A 362 1.13 -9.90 1.33
C GLY A 362 2.48 -9.21 1.54
N TYR A 363 3.58 -9.81 1.08
CA TYR A 363 4.91 -9.25 1.24
C TYR A 363 4.99 -7.78 0.85
N SER A 364 5.62 -6.99 1.69
CA SER A 364 5.87 -5.56 1.49
C SER A 364 7.31 -5.25 1.90
N GLU A 365 8.00 -4.50 1.07
CA GLU A 365 9.35 -4.02 1.35
C GLU A 365 9.55 -2.67 0.64
N LEU A 366 10.16 -1.73 1.34
CA LEU A 366 10.46 -0.38 0.87
C LEU A 366 11.93 -0.12 1.15
N ASP A 367 12.76 -0.03 0.10
CA ASP A 367 14.21 0.05 0.22
C ASP A 367 14.76 1.41 -0.21
N ASN A 368 15.78 1.84 0.52
CA ASN A 368 16.75 2.83 0.10
C ASN A 368 18.13 2.18 0.23
N GLU A 369 18.79 1.89 -0.90
CA GLU A 369 20.05 1.15 -0.99
C GLU A 369 21.11 2.00 -1.68
N TYR A 370 22.06 2.54 -0.91
CA TYR A 370 23.17 3.28 -1.46
C TYR A 370 24.38 2.37 -1.75
N GLN A 371 24.91 2.49 -2.94
CA GLN A 371 26.00 1.67 -3.47
C GLN A 371 27.07 2.59 -4.09
N PRO A 372 28.13 2.96 -3.34
CA PRO A 372 29.14 3.90 -3.82
C PRO A 372 29.87 3.38 -5.06
N ASN A 373 30.10 2.09 -5.15
CA ASN A 373 30.78 1.45 -6.29
C ASN A 373 29.84 0.61 -7.16
N GLY A 374 28.50 0.71 -6.92
CA GLY A 374 27.53 -0.12 -7.59
C GLY A 374 27.48 -1.54 -7.05
N GLY A 375 26.81 -2.43 -7.78
CA GLY A 375 26.63 -3.82 -7.40
C GLY A 375 25.78 -4.56 -8.42
N TRP A 376 25.78 -5.88 -8.37
CA TRP A 376 25.02 -6.76 -9.30
C TRP A 376 25.21 -6.40 -10.78
N GLY A 377 26.43 -5.94 -11.15
CA GLY A 377 26.77 -5.55 -12.51
C GLY A 377 26.32 -4.13 -12.91
N ALA A 378 25.69 -3.40 -12.03
CA ALA A 378 25.35 -2.00 -12.25
C ALA A 378 26.48 -1.08 -11.74
N PRO A 379 26.80 0.02 -12.44
CA PRO A 379 27.82 0.97 -11.99
C PRO A 379 27.32 1.81 -10.82
N GLY A 380 28.25 2.29 -9.98
CA GLY A 380 28.04 3.28 -8.95
C GLY A 380 28.77 4.60 -9.27
N PRO A 381 28.60 5.64 -8.41
CA PRO A 381 27.72 5.61 -7.24
C PRO A 381 26.22 5.69 -7.60
N ARG A 382 25.40 5.06 -6.78
CA ARG A 382 23.96 5.02 -7.03
C ARG A 382 23.14 4.80 -5.76
N LEU A 383 21.97 5.41 -5.69
CA LEU A 383 20.92 5.11 -4.73
C LEU A 383 19.78 4.40 -5.45
N ASP A 384 19.47 3.18 -5.07
CA ASP A 384 18.30 2.44 -5.55
C ASP A 384 17.16 2.59 -4.55
N THR A 385 16.04 3.13 -5.02
CA THR A 385 14.78 3.14 -4.27
C THR A 385 13.85 2.08 -4.85
N THR A 386 13.46 1.11 -4.04
CA THR A 386 12.71 -0.08 -4.50
C THR A 386 11.48 -0.32 -3.65
N THR A 387 10.38 -0.65 -4.29
CA THR A 387 9.20 -1.17 -3.63
C THR A 387 8.92 -2.59 -4.13
N TRP A 388 8.87 -3.54 -3.21
CA TRP A 388 8.59 -4.94 -3.50
C TRP A 388 7.16 -5.32 -3.15
N ARG A 389 6.61 -6.21 -3.96
CA ARG A 389 5.35 -6.91 -3.71
C ARG A 389 5.55 -8.40 -3.46
N SER A 390 6.60 -8.98 -3.97
CA SER A 390 6.93 -10.40 -3.77
C SER A 390 8.43 -10.63 -3.91
N ALA A 391 9.09 -11.01 -2.82
CA ALA A 391 10.48 -11.42 -2.86
C ALA A 391 10.64 -12.76 -3.59
N ARG A 392 9.67 -13.67 -3.48
CA ARG A 392 9.69 -14.99 -4.11
C ARG A 392 9.67 -14.90 -5.63
N ASP A 393 8.84 -14.01 -6.17
CA ASP A 393 8.61 -13.90 -7.61
C ASP A 393 9.43 -12.77 -8.25
N GLY A 394 10.26 -12.07 -7.45
CA GLY A 394 11.04 -10.93 -7.91
C GLY A 394 10.18 -9.72 -8.32
N ASP A 395 8.92 -9.67 -7.88
CA ASP A 395 7.98 -8.61 -8.26
C ASP A 395 8.26 -7.33 -7.46
N ARG A 396 8.93 -6.39 -8.11
CA ARG A 396 9.34 -5.09 -7.57
C ARG A 396 9.33 -4.02 -8.64
N THR A 397 9.41 -2.77 -8.19
CA THR A 397 9.69 -1.61 -9.03
C THR A 397 10.81 -0.81 -8.39
N THR A 398 11.80 -0.43 -9.19
CA THR A 398 13.02 0.24 -8.74
C THR A 398 13.28 1.50 -9.55
N ARG A 399 13.75 2.55 -8.87
CA ARG A 399 14.35 3.74 -9.48
C ARG A 399 15.77 3.86 -8.99
N ALA A 400 16.71 3.89 -9.93
CA ALA A 400 18.10 4.19 -9.65
C ALA A 400 18.37 5.69 -9.83
N THR A 401 19.02 6.31 -8.87
CA THR A 401 19.52 7.68 -8.94
C THR A 401 21.05 7.62 -8.91
N ALA A 402 21.69 7.99 -10.01
CA ALA A 402 23.14 8.01 -10.12
C ALA A 402 23.70 9.29 -9.48
N SER A 403 24.20 9.19 -8.26
CA SER A 403 24.81 10.29 -7.51
C SER A 403 25.69 9.75 -6.39
N GLY A 404 26.85 10.39 -6.13
CA GLY A 404 27.58 10.20 -4.89
C GLY A 404 26.82 10.85 -3.73
N LEU A 405 26.84 10.20 -2.58
CA LEU A 405 26.16 10.64 -1.37
C LEU A 405 27.13 10.71 -0.19
N GLU A 406 28.39 11.12 -0.41
CA GLU A 406 29.31 11.33 0.71
C GLU A 406 28.77 12.40 1.66
N GLY A 407 28.56 12.03 2.93
CA GLY A 407 28.14 12.96 3.97
C GLY A 407 26.71 12.72 4.48
N TRP A 408 26.18 13.72 5.16
CA TRP A 408 24.88 13.66 5.81
C TRP A 408 23.75 13.97 4.84
N HIS A 409 22.78 13.04 4.77
CA HIS A 409 21.59 13.16 3.97
C HIS A 409 20.36 12.73 4.78
N THR A 410 19.19 13.28 4.45
CA THR A 410 17.92 12.86 5.05
C THR A 410 17.05 12.17 4.01
N LEU A 411 16.84 10.88 4.23
CA LEU A 411 15.90 10.08 3.45
C LEU A 411 14.51 10.19 4.08
N VAL A 412 13.49 10.43 3.25
CA VAL A 412 12.09 10.42 3.65
C VAL A 412 11.31 9.49 2.70
N THR A 413 10.83 8.39 3.23
CA THR A 413 9.91 7.49 2.51
C THR A 413 8.53 7.63 3.12
N THR A 414 7.53 8.02 2.32
CA THR A 414 6.14 8.08 2.78
C THR A 414 5.31 6.99 2.13
N ALA A 415 4.51 6.30 2.94
CA ALA A 415 3.50 5.34 2.46
C ALA A 415 2.15 5.80 3.01
N ALA A 416 1.43 6.62 2.26
CA ALA A 416 0.15 7.18 2.67
C ALA A 416 -0.78 7.36 1.48
N HIS A 417 -2.09 7.25 1.71
CA HIS A 417 -3.13 7.48 0.70
C HIS A 417 -2.94 6.68 -0.61
N GLY A 418 -2.42 5.44 -0.50
CA GLY A 418 -2.20 4.56 -1.65
C GLY A 418 -0.97 4.90 -2.50
N VAL A 419 -0.11 5.81 -2.03
CA VAL A 419 1.10 6.26 -2.71
C VAL A 419 2.30 5.99 -1.81
N VAL A 420 3.37 5.44 -2.39
CA VAL A 420 4.71 5.44 -1.79
C VAL A 420 5.54 6.49 -2.49
N THR A 421 6.18 7.37 -1.74
CA THR A 421 7.08 8.39 -2.27
C THR A 421 8.42 8.30 -1.56
N TYR A 422 9.50 8.32 -2.32
CA TYR A 422 10.88 8.36 -1.83
C TYR A 422 11.48 9.73 -2.11
N SER A 423 12.09 10.33 -1.11
CA SER A 423 12.74 11.63 -1.22
C SER A 423 14.10 11.62 -0.54
N LEU A 424 15.03 12.35 -1.10
CA LEU A 424 16.36 12.62 -0.56
C LEU A 424 16.51 14.13 -0.40
N ASP A 425 16.80 14.62 0.79
CA ASP A 425 16.98 16.05 1.09
C ASP A 425 15.82 16.94 0.57
N GLY A 426 14.61 16.42 0.69
CA GLY A 426 13.39 17.09 0.24
C GLY A 426 13.09 16.98 -1.26
N HIS A 427 13.97 16.39 -2.05
CA HIS A 427 13.75 16.15 -3.48
C HIS A 427 13.12 14.78 -3.73
N GLU A 428 11.96 14.74 -4.39
CA GLU A 428 11.33 13.48 -4.76
C GLU A 428 12.17 12.74 -5.79
N LEU A 429 12.56 11.50 -5.48
CA LEU A 429 13.32 10.62 -6.35
C LEU A 429 12.42 9.67 -7.13
N PHE A 430 11.42 9.11 -6.45
CA PHE A 430 10.58 8.06 -6.99
C PHE A 430 9.21 8.04 -6.33
N ARG A 431 8.20 7.70 -7.12
CA ARG A 431 6.83 7.53 -6.65
C ARG A 431 6.21 6.27 -7.26
N THR A 432 5.51 5.49 -6.43
CA THR A 432 4.78 4.30 -6.90
C THR A 432 3.41 4.20 -6.22
N THR A 433 2.50 3.45 -6.84
CA THR A 433 1.11 3.32 -6.42
C THR A 433 0.56 1.93 -6.70
N GLY A 434 -0.69 1.69 -6.33
CA GLY A 434 -1.42 0.48 -6.69
C GLY A 434 -0.85 -0.77 -6.02
N ARG A 435 -0.51 -1.77 -6.82
CA ARG A 435 -0.08 -3.09 -6.30
C ARG A 435 1.23 -3.04 -5.49
N TYR A 436 1.99 -1.98 -5.59
CA TYR A 436 3.25 -1.79 -4.87
C TYR A 436 3.07 -1.02 -3.55
N TYR A 437 1.85 -0.61 -3.21
CA TYR A 437 1.59 -0.04 -1.90
C TYR A 437 1.69 -1.10 -0.81
N PRO A 438 2.35 -0.83 0.34
CA PRO A 438 2.52 -1.82 1.39
C PRO A 438 1.18 -2.29 1.94
N THR A 439 1.07 -3.60 2.17
CA THR A 439 -0.14 -4.27 2.62
C THR A 439 0.07 -5.07 3.90
N ARG A 440 1.30 -5.04 4.44
CA ARG A 440 1.70 -5.80 5.60
C ARG A 440 2.64 -4.97 6.46
N ASP A 441 2.47 -5.07 7.77
CA ASP A 441 3.37 -4.45 8.74
C ASP A 441 4.80 -4.89 8.52
N MET A 442 5.70 -3.94 8.66
CA MET A 442 7.11 -4.08 8.38
C MET A 442 7.94 -3.82 9.64
N SER A 443 9.13 -4.39 9.72
CA SER A 443 10.21 -3.91 10.59
C SER A 443 10.96 -2.78 9.89
N VAL A 444 11.63 -1.95 10.68
CA VAL A 444 12.57 -0.93 10.20
C VAL A 444 13.97 -1.47 10.38
N ASN A 445 14.82 -1.31 9.36
CA ASN A 445 16.14 -1.92 9.32
C ASN A 445 17.17 -0.94 8.77
N PHE A 446 18.36 -0.99 9.38
CA PHE A 446 19.58 -0.35 8.90
C PHE A 446 20.66 -1.40 8.75
N ASN A 447 21.39 -1.41 7.64
CA ASN A 447 22.52 -2.32 7.51
C ASN A 447 23.64 -1.78 6.60
N ALA A 448 24.85 -2.31 6.81
CA ALA A 448 25.99 -2.15 5.91
C ALA A 448 26.56 -3.55 5.61
N TRP A 449 26.67 -3.88 4.33
CA TRP A 449 27.04 -5.23 3.89
C TRP A 449 27.69 -5.24 2.49
N PHE A 450 28.42 -6.30 2.17
CA PHE A 450 29.07 -6.49 0.88
C PHE A 450 28.21 -7.33 -0.05
N VAL A 451 27.94 -6.82 -1.25
CA VAL A 451 27.25 -7.58 -2.31
C VAL A 451 28.08 -8.81 -2.71
N ASP A 452 29.38 -8.64 -2.83
CA ASP A 452 30.37 -9.67 -3.12
C ASP A 452 31.75 -9.33 -2.51
N LEU A 453 32.75 -10.15 -2.75
CA LEU A 453 34.12 -9.96 -2.29
C LEU A 453 35.07 -9.82 -3.49
N PRO A 454 35.10 -8.66 -4.18
CA PRO A 454 35.77 -8.53 -5.49
C PRO A 454 37.30 -8.57 -5.45
N PHE A 455 37.95 -8.29 -4.31
CA PHE A 455 39.41 -8.31 -4.19
C PHE A 455 39.91 -8.60 -2.77
N ALA A 456 41.18 -8.94 -2.62
CA ALA A 456 41.83 -9.21 -1.35
C ALA A 456 42.36 -7.94 -0.68
N GLY A 457 42.55 -8.00 0.65
CA GLY A 457 43.07 -6.91 1.50
C GLY A 457 42.05 -6.44 2.52
N LYS A 458 42.50 -5.67 3.53
CA LYS A 458 41.61 -5.17 4.61
C LYS A 458 40.94 -3.87 4.19
N ARG A 459 39.62 -3.79 4.37
CA ARG A 459 38.81 -2.57 4.19
C ARG A 459 37.73 -2.50 5.24
N THR A 460 37.31 -1.28 5.55
CA THR A 460 36.15 -1.01 6.41
C THR A 460 35.32 0.12 5.82
N TRP A 461 34.01 -0.06 5.84
CA TRP A 461 33.01 0.92 5.41
C TRP A 461 32.11 1.27 6.57
N ASP A 462 31.81 2.53 6.77
CA ASP A 462 31.02 3.01 7.91
C ASP A 462 29.84 3.85 7.43
N MET A 463 28.64 3.33 7.51
CA MET A 463 27.39 4.10 7.49
C MET A 463 27.06 4.57 8.90
N LYS A 464 26.60 5.82 9.07
CA LYS A 464 26.16 6.34 10.38
C LYS A 464 24.70 6.77 10.28
N VAL A 465 23.92 6.55 11.34
CA VAL A 465 22.53 7.02 11.47
C VAL A 465 22.47 7.95 12.67
N ASP A 466 22.04 9.19 12.44
CA ASP A 466 21.87 10.22 13.46
C ASP A 466 20.58 9.99 14.25
N TRP A 467 19.47 9.87 13.51
CA TRP A 467 18.16 9.61 14.09
C TRP A 467 17.26 8.88 13.11
N PHE A 468 16.25 8.22 13.66
CA PHE A 468 15.11 7.67 12.93
C PHE A 468 13.81 8.27 13.47
N TYR A 469 12.91 8.65 12.56
CA TYR A 469 11.58 9.17 12.86
C TYR A 469 10.53 8.46 12.02
N HIS A 470 9.45 8.04 12.67
CA HIS A 470 8.26 7.55 12.00
C HIS A 470 7.02 8.23 12.57
N GLU A 471 6.09 8.65 11.70
CA GLU A 471 4.76 9.10 12.09
C GLU A 471 3.71 8.28 11.35
N ALA A 472 2.96 7.49 12.10
CA ALA A 472 1.99 6.56 11.55
C ALA A 472 0.82 7.27 10.86
N GLY A 473 0.44 6.77 9.68
CA GLY A 473 -0.75 7.20 8.93
C GLY A 473 -0.65 8.58 8.27
N LYS A 474 0.49 9.28 8.37
CA LYS A 474 0.65 10.62 7.79
C LYS A 474 1.81 10.68 6.82
N ALA A 475 1.63 11.38 5.69
CA ALA A 475 2.72 11.78 4.81
C ALA A 475 3.24 13.15 5.26
N ARG A 476 4.52 13.21 5.64
CA ARG A 476 5.21 14.44 6.03
C ARG A 476 6.28 14.80 5.00
N SER A 477 6.40 16.07 4.72
CA SER A 477 7.56 16.64 4.02
C SER A 477 8.79 16.61 4.89
N LEU A 478 9.99 16.78 4.29
CA LEU A 478 11.24 16.91 5.05
C LEU A 478 11.16 18.02 6.10
N THR A 479 10.68 19.21 5.74
CA THR A 479 10.54 20.36 6.66
C THR A 479 9.65 20.05 7.86
N GLU A 480 8.55 19.28 7.65
CA GLU A 480 7.69 18.86 8.76
C GLU A 480 8.36 17.83 9.66
N VAL A 481 9.13 16.90 9.09
CA VAL A 481 9.93 15.92 9.83
C VAL A 481 11.00 16.64 10.67
N GLU A 482 11.79 17.51 10.05
CA GLU A 482 12.84 18.28 10.74
C GLU A 482 12.28 19.12 11.88
N LYS A 483 11.12 19.75 11.67
CA LYS A 483 10.43 20.50 12.73
C LYS A 483 10.00 19.59 13.89
N ALA A 484 9.48 18.40 13.60
CA ALA A 484 9.09 17.45 14.64
C ALA A 484 10.30 16.95 15.43
N VAL A 485 11.37 16.57 14.74
CA VAL A 485 12.63 16.10 15.32
C VAL A 485 13.30 17.20 16.16
N ALA A 486 13.34 18.44 15.65
CA ALA A 486 13.87 19.58 16.41
C ALA A 486 13.05 19.87 17.66
N GLY A 487 11.72 19.69 17.62
CA GLY A 487 10.87 19.80 18.80
C GLY A 487 11.22 18.77 19.87
N LEU A 488 11.37 17.50 19.48
CA LEU A 488 11.78 16.41 20.37
C LEU A 488 13.15 16.68 21.01
N ALA A 489 14.11 17.16 20.20
CA ALA A 489 15.45 17.52 20.69
C ALA A 489 15.39 18.68 21.68
N ALA A 490 14.59 19.71 21.42
CA ALA A 490 14.45 20.87 22.33
C ALA A 490 13.84 20.44 23.66
N ASP A 491 12.99 19.45 23.70
CA ASP A 491 12.42 18.85 24.92
C ASP A 491 13.37 17.84 25.59
N GLY A 492 14.57 17.63 25.05
CA GLY A 492 15.55 16.66 25.54
C GLY A 492 15.16 15.17 25.29
N THR A 493 14.19 14.94 24.46
CA THR A 493 13.67 13.59 24.14
C THR A 493 14.60 12.87 23.16
N GLY A 494 15.32 11.85 23.64
CA GLY A 494 16.18 10.99 22.81
C GLY A 494 15.47 9.77 22.24
N TYR A 495 14.37 9.37 22.89
CA TYR A 495 13.54 8.26 22.45
C TYR A 495 12.08 8.49 22.82
N VAL A 496 11.20 8.16 21.91
CA VAL A 496 9.75 8.08 22.18
C VAL A 496 9.08 7.06 21.27
N ASN A 497 8.18 6.27 21.83
CA ASN A 497 7.30 5.38 21.10
C ASN A 497 5.87 5.57 21.62
N THR A 498 5.05 6.23 20.83
CA THR A 498 3.62 6.42 21.09
C THR A 498 2.78 5.72 20.01
N LEU A 499 3.41 4.86 19.19
CA LEU A 499 2.69 4.03 18.25
C LEU A 499 1.66 3.22 19.03
N ARG A 500 0.42 3.31 18.63
CA ARG A 500 -0.62 2.42 19.14
C ARG A 500 -0.60 1.20 18.26
N GLU A 501 -0.43 0.04 18.86
CA GLU A 501 -0.74 -1.19 18.18
C GLU A 501 -2.18 -1.10 17.65
N PRO A 502 -2.41 -1.46 16.38
CA PRO A 502 -3.71 -1.38 15.75
C PRO A 502 -4.73 -2.27 16.47
#